data_63d639038be26431245ecbf09e62e4c1
#
_entry.id   63d639038be26431245ecbf09e62e4c1
#
_cell.length_a   1.000
_cell.length_b   1.000
_cell.length_c   1.000
_cell.angle_alpha   90.00
_cell.angle_beta   90.00
_cell.angle_gamma   90.00
#
_symmetry.space_group_name_H-M   'P 1'
#
loop_
_entity.id
_entity.type
_entity.pdbx_description
1 polymer ?
#
loop_
_entity_poly.entity_id
_entity_poly.type
_entity_poly.pdbx_seq_one_letter_code
_entity_poly.pdbx_strand_id
1 'polypeptide(L)'
;IPGRIAELLGRFDLEGVAGERPDSLPLGIRQRLQLAVAVLHRPAMLILDEPTSGVDPIARDAFWRTLIDLSRDDGVTIFLSTHFMNEAERCDRISFMHAGKVLAVGTPQELVRSRGAGTLEEAFIAYLKEAAGIADSSDVPAAPPAAAARPLPPARRFDPRRLWACTRRETMEL
;
A
#
# COMPACT_ATOMS: atom_id res chain seq x y z
N ILE A 1 10.89 29.09 -13.33
CA ILE A 1 9.94 28.46 -12.38
C ILE A 1 8.51 28.42 -12.95
N PRO A 2 7.88 29.51 -13.47
CA PRO A 2 6.50 29.45 -13.97
C PRO A 2 6.27 28.42 -15.06
N GLY A 3 7.16 28.32 -16.05
CA GLY A 3 7.04 27.32 -17.13
C GLY A 3 7.10 25.87 -16.64
N ARG A 4 7.93 25.59 -15.61
CA ARG A 4 7.99 24.25 -15.02
C ARG A 4 6.72 23.89 -14.23
N ILE A 5 6.10 24.87 -13.58
CA ILE A 5 4.82 24.68 -12.91
C ILE A 5 3.74 24.32 -13.94
N ALA A 6 3.62 25.08 -15.03
CA ALA A 6 2.65 24.79 -16.08
C ALA A 6 2.86 23.40 -16.72
N GLU A 7 4.09 23.04 -16.99
CA GLU A 7 4.46 21.69 -17.48
C GLU A 7 4.00 20.57 -16.52
N LEU A 8 4.26 20.74 -15.22
CA LEU A 8 3.88 19.73 -14.23
C LEU A 8 2.37 19.69 -14.02
N LEU A 9 1.67 20.81 -14.03
CA LEU A 9 0.21 20.83 -13.94
C LEU A 9 -0.42 20.01 -15.08
N GLY A 10 0.05 20.20 -16.32
CA GLY A 10 -0.40 19.40 -17.46
C GLY A 10 -0.03 17.91 -17.34
N ARG A 11 1.25 17.63 -17.02
CA ARG A 11 1.74 16.25 -16.93
C ARG A 11 1.03 15.42 -15.86
N PHE A 12 0.66 16.03 -14.73
CA PHE A 12 0.01 15.36 -13.61
C PHE A 12 -1.51 15.50 -13.61
N ASP A 13 -2.09 16.05 -14.70
CA ASP A 13 -3.53 16.27 -14.84
C ASP A 13 -4.11 17.04 -13.63
N LEU A 14 -3.47 18.19 -13.34
CA LEU A 14 -3.81 19.08 -12.22
C LEU A 14 -4.31 20.45 -12.68
N GLU A 15 -4.40 20.70 -13.99
CA GLU A 15 -4.79 22.00 -14.56
C GLU A 15 -6.17 22.43 -14.07
N GLY A 16 -7.14 21.50 -14.04
CA GLY A 16 -8.51 21.76 -13.60
C GLY A 16 -8.65 22.12 -12.13
N VAL A 17 -7.62 21.89 -11.31
CA VAL A 17 -7.63 22.15 -9.86
C VAL A 17 -6.53 23.12 -9.41
N ALA A 18 -5.85 23.79 -10.35
CA ALA A 18 -4.70 24.65 -10.07
C ALA A 18 -5.01 25.81 -9.12
N GLY A 19 -6.27 26.26 -9.05
CA GLY A 19 -6.72 27.32 -8.13
C GLY A 19 -7.29 26.81 -6.80
N GLU A 20 -7.41 25.50 -6.63
CA GLU A 20 -8.02 24.91 -5.44
C GLU A 20 -7.03 24.78 -4.29
N ARG A 21 -7.56 24.74 -3.06
CA ARG A 21 -6.74 24.49 -1.87
C ARG A 21 -6.44 22.99 -1.78
N PRO A 22 -5.21 22.60 -1.42
CA PRO A 22 -4.84 21.17 -1.31
C PRO A 22 -5.77 20.36 -0.40
N ASP A 23 -6.26 20.97 0.69
CA ASP A 23 -7.13 20.32 1.67
C ASP A 23 -8.53 19.98 1.13
N SER A 24 -8.99 20.70 0.10
CA SER A 24 -10.28 20.45 -0.56
C SER A 24 -10.21 19.36 -1.63
N LEU A 25 -9.01 18.94 -2.03
CA LEU A 25 -8.82 17.98 -3.10
C LEU A 25 -9.09 16.52 -2.64
N PRO A 26 -9.72 15.70 -3.48
CA PRO A 26 -9.78 14.25 -3.29
C PRO A 26 -8.39 13.65 -3.09
N LEU A 27 -8.30 12.57 -2.32
CA LEU A 27 -7.02 11.97 -1.94
C LEU A 27 -6.12 11.65 -3.14
N GLY A 28 -6.64 11.02 -4.19
CA GLY A 28 -5.86 10.67 -5.39
C GLY A 28 -5.29 11.91 -6.12
N ILE A 29 -6.04 13.02 -6.18
CA ILE A 29 -5.56 14.28 -6.76
C ILE A 29 -4.50 14.89 -5.85
N ARG A 30 -4.68 14.85 -4.54
CA ARG A 30 -3.71 15.33 -3.57
C ARG A 30 -2.38 14.56 -3.65
N GLN A 31 -2.43 13.24 -3.81
CA GLN A 31 -1.22 12.42 -4.02
C GLN A 31 -0.49 12.80 -5.30
N ARG A 32 -1.20 13.04 -6.42
CA ARG A 32 -0.59 13.54 -7.66
C ARG A 32 0.04 14.92 -7.48
N LEU A 33 -0.62 15.82 -6.74
CA LEU A 33 -0.06 17.14 -6.42
C LEU A 33 1.22 17.01 -5.58
N GLN A 34 1.23 16.18 -4.56
CA GLN A 34 2.42 15.94 -3.74
C GLN A 34 3.58 15.40 -4.57
N LEU A 35 3.31 14.46 -5.48
CA LEU A 35 4.32 13.95 -6.40
C LEU A 35 4.82 15.04 -7.36
N ALA A 36 3.93 15.88 -7.93
CA ALA A 36 4.32 17.01 -8.77
C ALA A 36 5.25 18.00 -8.04
N VAL A 37 4.95 18.29 -6.77
CA VAL A 37 5.81 19.13 -5.92
C VAL A 37 7.16 18.45 -5.67
N ALA A 38 7.17 17.14 -5.39
CA ALA A 38 8.40 16.39 -5.14
C ALA A 38 9.34 16.35 -6.35
N VAL A 39 8.81 16.39 -7.59
CA VAL A 39 9.62 16.39 -8.82
C VAL A 39 9.92 17.78 -9.37
N LEU A 40 9.42 18.86 -8.74
CA LEU A 40 9.59 20.23 -9.21
C LEU A 40 11.06 20.60 -9.44
N HIS A 41 11.92 20.17 -8.53
CA HIS A 41 13.37 20.46 -8.54
C HIS A 41 14.20 19.43 -9.32
N ARG A 42 13.57 18.50 -10.05
CA ARG A 42 14.20 17.43 -10.84
C ARG A 42 15.16 16.56 -10.02
N PRO A 43 14.67 15.88 -9.00
CA PRO A 43 15.51 15.01 -8.17
C PRO A 43 16.00 13.81 -8.98
N ALA A 44 17.21 13.31 -8.66
CA ALA A 44 17.69 12.04 -9.20
C ALA A 44 17.03 10.83 -8.54
N MET A 45 16.47 11.01 -7.32
CA MET A 45 15.82 9.95 -6.54
C MET A 45 14.59 10.49 -5.82
N LEU A 46 13.55 9.67 -5.77
CA LEU A 46 12.35 9.87 -4.94
C LEU A 46 12.25 8.75 -3.90
N ILE A 47 11.87 9.11 -2.69
CA ILE A 47 11.52 8.17 -1.61
C ILE A 47 10.07 8.42 -1.25
N LEU A 48 9.24 7.39 -1.39
CA LEU A 48 7.79 7.45 -1.20
C LEU A 48 7.36 6.37 -0.19
N ASP A 49 6.65 6.78 0.83
CA ASP A 49 6.13 5.87 1.85
C ASP A 49 4.63 5.65 1.64
N GLU A 50 4.24 4.41 1.29
CA GLU A 50 2.87 3.98 1.00
C GLU A 50 2.06 5.00 0.15
N PRO A 51 2.57 5.47 -1.00
CA PRO A 51 2.02 6.64 -1.69
C PRO A 51 0.60 6.45 -2.23
N THR A 52 0.10 5.22 -2.29
CA THR A 52 -1.23 4.87 -2.82
C THR A 52 -2.18 4.34 -1.76
N SER A 53 -1.77 4.39 -0.48
CA SER A 53 -2.63 3.95 0.62
C SER A 53 -3.91 4.78 0.69
N GLY A 54 -5.07 4.10 0.75
CA GLY A 54 -6.39 4.75 0.78
C GLY A 54 -6.85 5.38 -0.55
N VAL A 55 -6.06 5.30 -1.63
CA VAL A 55 -6.43 5.79 -2.96
C VAL A 55 -7.30 4.75 -3.67
N ASP A 56 -8.34 5.22 -4.36
CA ASP A 56 -9.20 4.35 -5.16
C ASP A 56 -8.42 3.66 -6.30
N PRO A 57 -8.89 2.50 -6.81
CA PRO A 57 -8.15 1.71 -7.79
C PRO A 57 -7.83 2.43 -9.10
N ILE A 58 -8.72 3.33 -9.56
CA ILE A 58 -8.53 4.05 -10.83
C ILE A 58 -7.44 5.12 -10.67
N ALA A 59 -7.55 5.92 -9.61
CA ALA A 59 -6.54 6.95 -9.32
C ALA A 59 -5.18 6.32 -8.97
N ARG A 60 -5.18 5.14 -8.31
CA ARG A 60 -3.97 4.35 -8.03
C ARG A 60 -3.27 3.92 -9.30
N ASP A 61 -3.99 3.37 -10.27
CA ASP A 61 -3.39 2.95 -11.54
C ASP A 61 -2.81 4.14 -12.32
N ALA A 62 -3.51 5.26 -12.36
CA ALA A 62 -3.02 6.50 -12.96
C ALA A 62 -1.73 7.01 -12.25
N PHE A 63 -1.68 6.95 -10.93
CA PHE A 63 -0.50 7.32 -10.15
C PHE A 63 0.70 6.43 -10.49
N TRP A 64 0.48 5.10 -10.57
CA TRP A 64 1.53 4.15 -10.95
C TRP A 64 2.08 4.37 -12.36
N ARG A 65 1.22 4.70 -13.34
CA ARG A 65 1.69 5.09 -14.69
C ARG A 65 2.63 6.28 -14.60
N THR A 66 2.28 7.30 -13.84
CA THR A 66 3.14 8.47 -13.64
C THR A 66 4.48 8.13 -13.00
N LEU A 67 4.52 7.21 -12.02
CA LEU A 67 5.79 6.74 -11.44
C LEU A 67 6.66 6.00 -12.48
N ILE A 68 6.04 5.17 -13.32
CA ILE A 68 6.75 4.44 -14.38
C ILE A 68 7.33 5.43 -15.39
N ASP A 69 6.56 6.44 -15.82
CA ASP A 69 7.02 7.47 -16.77
C ASP A 69 8.19 8.29 -16.17
N LEU A 70 8.11 8.68 -14.89
CA LEU A 70 9.20 9.34 -14.20
C LEU A 70 10.47 8.49 -14.14
N SER A 71 10.33 7.19 -13.93
CA SER A 71 11.48 6.28 -13.88
C SER A 71 12.06 6.00 -15.26
N ARG A 72 11.23 5.74 -16.26
CA ARG A 72 11.68 5.31 -17.59
C ARG A 72 12.11 6.48 -18.49
N ASP A 73 11.34 7.56 -18.49
CA ASP A 73 11.55 8.70 -19.39
C ASP A 73 12.46 9.76 -18.78
N ASP A 74 12.28 10.06 -17.48
CA ASP A 74 13.09 11.09 -16.81
C ASP A 74 14.31 10.50 -16.08
N GLY A 75 14.44 9.17 -16.00
CA GLY A 75 15.57 8.51 -15.33
C GLY A 75 15.61 8.69 -13.82
N VAL A 76 14.46 8.97 -13.20
CA VAL A 76 14.37 9.14 -11.74
C VAL A 76 14.40 7.78 -11.07
N THR A 77 15.31 7.59 -10.13
CA THR A 77 15.28 6.38 -9.27
C THR A 77 14.18 6.51 -8.24
N ILE A 78 13.27 5.55 -8.19
CA ILE A 78 12.14 5.57 -7.26
C ILE A 78 12.30 4.45 -6.25
N PHE A 79 12.37 4.81 -4.97
CA PHE A 79 12.30 3.89 -3.84
C PHE A 79 10.96 4.11 -3.13
N LEU A 80 10.13 3.07 -3.06
CA LEU A 80 8.83 3.18 -2.41
C LEU A 80 8.58 2.01 -1.47
N SER A 81 7.80 2.26 -0.41
CA SER A 81 7.20 1.22 0.40
C SER A 81 5.77 0.95 -0.04
N THR A 82 5.35 -0.31 0.02
CA THR A 82 3.96 -0.71 -0.17
C THR A 82 3.69 -2.03 0.54
N HIS A 83 2.47 -2.23 0.97
CA HIS A 83 1.98 -3.52 1.48
C HIS A 83 1.11 -4.26 0.44
N PHE A 84 0.94 -3.70 -0.75
CA PHE A 84 0.17 -4.30 -1.84
C PHE A 84 1.09 -5.10 -2.78
N MET A 85 0.91 -6.42 -2.85
CA MET A 85 1.76 -7.29 -3.69
C MET A 85 1.62 -6.99 -5.18
N ASN A 86 0.42 -6.63 -5.65
CA ASN A 86 0.19 -6.22 -7.03
C ASN A 86 0.91 -4.92 -7.42
N GLU A 87 1.26 -4.07 -6.46
CA GLU A 87 2.11 -2.90 -6.69
C GLU A 87 3.59 -3.30 -6.72
N ALA A 88 3.99 -4.15 -5.79
CA ALA A 88 5.35 -4.67 -5.75
C ALA A 88 5.73 -5.40 -7.06
N GLU A 89 4.80 -6.10 -7.70
CA GLU A 89 5.01 -6.74 -9.00
C GLU A 89 5.36 -5.77 -10.14
N ARG A 90 5.03 -4.48 -9.99
CA ARG A 90 5.37 -3.42 -10.98
C ARG A 90 6.79 -2.89 -10.82
N CYS A 91 7.47 -3.23 -9.73
CA CYS A 91 8.81 -2.76 -9.41
C CYS A 91 9.88 -3.61 -10.12
N ASP A 92 11.01 -2.98 -10.48
CA ASP A 92 12.16 -3.70 -11.05
C ASP A 92 12.83 -4.61 -10.01
N ARG A 93 12.87 -4.16 -8.75
CA ARG A 93 13.43 -4.91 -7.62
C ARG A 93 12.59 -4.70 -6.38
N ILE A 94 12.53 -5.73 -5.55
CA ILE A 94 11.78 -5.75 -4.30
C ILE A 94 12.73 -6.15 -3.17
N SER A 95 12.49 -5.55 -2.00
CA SER A 95 13.08 -5.96 -0.74
C SER A 95 11.95 -6.39 0.19
N PHE A 96 11.82 -7.67 0.47
CA PHE A 96 10.89 -8.17 1.49
C PHE A 96 11.43 -7.87 2.87
N MET A 97 10.60 -7.24 3.69
CA MET A 97 10.97 -6.84 5.05
C MET A 97 9.97 -7.35 6.08
N HIS A 98 10.47 -7.78 7.23
CA HIS A 98 9.67 -8.17 8.37
C HIS A 98 10.44 -7.93 9.67
N ALA A 99 9.75 -7.41 10.69
CA ALA A 99 10.32 -7.16 12.02
C ALA A 99 11.69 -6.42 11.96
N GLY A 100 11.82 -5.43 11.10
CA GLY A 100 13.04 -4.63 10.94
C GLY A 100 14.19 -5.35 10.21
N LYS A 101 13.95 -6.52 9.63
CA LYS A 101 14.96 -7.29 8.89
C LYS A 101 14.57 -7.45 7.42
N VAL A 102 15.57 -7.42 6.56
CA VAL A 102 15.40 -7.76 5.14
C VAL A 102 15.43 -9.29 5.02
N LEU A 103 14.35 -9.86 4.49
CA LEU A 103 14.20 -11.32 4.29
C LEU A 103 14.79 -11.77 2.96
N ALA A 104 14.54 -11.01 1.90
CA ALA A 104 15.05 -11.31 0.56
C ALA A 104 15.05 -10.03 -0.29
N VAL A 105 15.92 -10.00 -1.31
CA VAL A 105 16.00 -8.92 -2.31
C VAL A 105 16.15 -9.54 -3.68
N GLY A 106 15.35 -9.12 -4.65
CA GLY A 106 15.43 -9.60 -6.03
C GLY A 106 14.38 -8.96 -6.93
N THR A 107 14.32 -9.38 -8.17
CA THR A 107 13.18 -9.10 -9.03
C THR A 107 11.95 -9.89 -8.56
N PRO A 108 10.72 -9.45 -8.87
CA PRO A 108 9.51 -10.22 -8.54
C PRO A 108 9.61 -11.69 -8.98
N GLN A 109 10.07 -11.91 -10.21
CA GLN A 109 10.17 -13.25 -10.79
C GLN A 109 11.24 -14.14 -10.11
N GLU A 110 12.39 -13.55 -9.72
CA GLU A 110 13.42 -14.27 -8.97
C GLU A 110 12.90 -14.71 -7.60
N LEU A 111 12.19 -13.82 -6.90
CA LEU A 111 11.63 -14.11 -5.57
C LEU A 111 10.58 -15.22 -5.63
N VAL A 112 9.70 -15.19 -6.62
CA VAL A 112 8.69 -16.24 -6.85
C VAL A 112 9.38 -17.59 -7.15
N ARG A 113 10.33 -17.61 -8.09
CA ARG A 113 11.05 -18.83 -8.49
C ARG A 113 11.85 -19.44 -7.34
N SER A 114 12.49 -18.63 -6.53
CA SER A 114 13.34 -19.10 -5.41
C SER A 114 12.57 -19.89 -4.36
N ARG A 115 11.26 -19.73 -4.31
CA ARG A 115 10.36 -20.43 -3.38
C ARG A 115 9.46 -21.45 -4.09
N GLY A 116 9.55 -21.59 -5.41
CA GLY A 116 8.64 -22.44 -6.17
C GLY A 116 7.17 -22.02 -6.04
N ALA A 117 6.93 -20.75 -5.72
CA ALA A 117 5.61 -20.18 -5.52
C ALA A 117 4.93 -19.87 -6.86
N GLY A 118 3.59 -19.79 -6.87
CA GLY A 118 2.82 -19.36 -8.03
C GLY A 118 2.67 -17.86 -8.12
N THR A 119 2.70 -17.16 -6.98
CA THR A 119 2.51 -15.72 -6.88
C THR A 119 3.55 -15.06 -5.96
N LEU A 120 3.69 -13.73 -6.08
CA LEU A 120 4.58 -12.96 -5.21
C LEU A 120 4.12 -12.99 -3.75
N GLU A 121 2.81 -13.01 -3.53
CA GLU A 121 2.21 -13.12 -2.19
C GLU A 121 2.54 -14.46 -1.53
N GLU A 122 2.42 -15.57 -2.26
CA GLU A 122 2.82 -16.91 -1.76
C GLU A 122 4.31 -16.95 -1.43
N ALA A 123 5.15 -16.36 -2.29
CA ALA A 123 6.59 -16.26 -2.03
C ALA A 123 6.86 -15.47 -0.75
N PHE A 124 6.21 -14.34 -0.55
CA PHE A 124 6.36 -13.52 0.65
C PHE A 124 5.94 -14.28 1.92
N ILE A 125 4.80 -15.00 1.87
CA ILE A 125 4.34 -15.84 2.98
C ILE A 125 5.38 -16.93 3.30
N ALA A 126 5.98 -17.55 2.28
CA ALA A 126 7.02 -18.57 2.49
C ALA A 126 8.26 -18.00 3.19
N TYR A 127 8.70 -16.80 2.79
CA TYR A 127 9.80 -16.09 3.46
C TYR A 127 9.46 -15.70 4.90
N LEU A 128 8.22 -15.28 5.17
CA LEU A 128 7.75 -14.97 6.52
C LEU A 128 7.73 -16.21 7.42
N LYS A 129 7.23 -17.35 6.94
CA LYS A 129 7.20 -18.61 7.68
C LYS A 129 8.59 -19.07 8.07
N GLU A 130 9.55 -19.02 7.14
CA GLU A 130 10.93 -19.34 7.40
C GLU A 130 11.56 -18.42 8.45
N ALA A 131 11.34 -17.11 8.32
CA ALA A 131 11.85 -16.11 9.27
C ALA A 131 11.25 -16.26 10.67
N ALA A 132 10.00 -16.74 10.77
CA ALA A 132 9.32 -17.03 12.02
C ALA A 132 9.70 -18.41 12.62
N GLY A 133 10.52 -19.22 11.93
CA GLY A 133 10.85 -20.58 12.34
C GLY A 133 9.67 -21.55 12.28
N ILE A 134 8.61 -21.18 11.54
CA ILE A 134 7.46 -22.04 11.29
C ILE A 134 7.86 -22.97 10.13
N ALA A 135 8.36 -24.17 10.47
CA ALA A 135 8.54 -25.21 9.45
C ALA A 135 7.20 -25.45 8.75
N ASP A 136 7.24 -25.68 7.44
CA ASP A 136 6.08 -26.19 6.69
C ASP A 136 5.73 -27.60 7.24
N SER A 137 5.07 -27.63 8.38
CA SER A 137 4.30 -28.79 8.79
C SER A 137 3.10 -28.81 7.85
N SER A 138 3.20 -29.64 6.84
CA SER A 138 2.07 -30.14 6.03
C SER A 138 1.01 -30.89 6.86
N ASP A 139 1.15 -30.90 8.14
CA ASP A 139 0.13 -31.19 9.12
C ASP A 139 -0.58 -29.91 9.51
N VAL A 140 -1.55 -29.51 8.69
CA VAL A 140 -2.72 -28.81 9.22
C VAL A 140 -3.35 -29.85 10.18
N PRO A 141 -3.35 -29.67 11.51
CA PRO A 141 -4.11 -30.51 12.39
C PRO A 141 -5.54 -30.47 11.85
N ALA A 142 -6.06 -31.62 11.45
CA ALA A 142 -7.47 -31.71 11.06
C ALA A 142 -8.26 -30.93 12.12
N ALA A 143 -9.02 -29.93 11.66
CA ALA A 143 -9.80 -29.10 12.55
C ALA A 143 -10.48 -30.02 13.56
N PRO A 144 -10.34 -29.81 14.87
CA PRO A 144 -10.96 -30.65 15.85
C PRO A 144 -12.43 -30.80 15.44
N PRO A 145 -13.01 -32.04 15.46
CA PRO A 145 -14.38 -32.26 15.04
C PRO A 145 -15.22 -31.17 15.71
N ALA A 146 -16.00 -30.42 14.92
CA ALA A 146 -16.74 -29.28 15.35
C ALA A 146 -17.35 -29.55 16.71
N ALA A 147 -16.74 -29.06 17.77
CA ALA A 147 -17.28 -29.16 19.12
C ALA A 147 -18.70 -28.63 19.02
N ALA A 148 -19.66 -29.48 19.37
CA ALA A 148 -21.08 -29.21 19.27
C ALA A 148 -21.34 -27.75 19.62
N ALA A 149 -21.89 -27.02 18.66
CA ALA A 149 -22.07 -25.58 18.73
C ALA A 149 -22.64 -25.23 20.11
N ARG A 150 -21.83 -24.57 20.95
CA ARG A 150 -22.34 -24.03 22.20
C ARG A 150 -23.49 -23.12 21.84
N PRO A 151 -24.69 -23.31 22.42
CA PRO A 151 -25.83 -22.45 22.14
C PRO A 151 -25.37 -21.02 22.38
N LEU A 152 -25.49 -20.18 21.34
CA LEU A 152 -25.21 -18.75 21.45
C LEU A 152 -26.05 -18.18 22.58
N PRO A 153 -25.46 -17.42 23.50
CA PRO A 153 -26.24 -16.74 24.52
C PRO A 153 -27.33 -15.92 23.84
N PRO A 154 -28.55 -15.83 24.42
CA PRO A 154 -29.66 -15.12 23.80
C PRO A 154 -29.21 -13.70 23.46
N ALA A 155 -29.53 -13.26 22.22
CA ALA A 155 -29.17 -11.94 21.71
C ALA A 155 -29.51 -10.88 22.75
N ARG A 156 -28.48 -10.25 23.33
CA ARG A 156 -28.70 -9.19 24.33
C ARG A 156 -29.45 -8.06 23.64
N ARG A 157 -30.57 -7.67 24.20
CA ARG A 157 -31.34 -6.52 23.73
C ARG A 157 -30.41 -5.32 23.56
N PHE A 158 -30.57 -4.63 22.45
CA PHE A 158 -29.84 -3.40 22.14
C PHE A 158 -29.95 -2.42 23.33
N ASP A 159 -28.79 -2.09 23.92
CA ASP A 159 -28.71 -1.13 25.02
C ASP A 159 -28.16 0.21 24.46
N PRO A 160 -29.03 1.23 24.28
CA PRO A 160 -28.62 2.52 23.74
C PRO A 160 -27.57 3.24 24.60
N ARG A 161 -27.46 2.89 25.90
CA ARG A 161 -26.44 3.48 26.79
C ARG A 161 -25.02 3.05 26.42
N ARG A 162 -24.88 1.83 25.87
CA ARG A 162 -23.57 1.34 25.39
C ARG A 162 -23.13 2.04 24.10
N LEU A 163 -24.07 2.30 23.19
CA LEU A 163 -23.80 3.08 22.00
C LEU A 163 -23.32 4.50 22.36
N TRP A 164 -24.01 5.12 23.32
CA TRP A 164 -23.65 6.47 23.77
C TRP A 164 -22.27 6.54 24.46
N ALA A 165 -21.88 5.51 25.19
CA ALA A 165 -20.55 5.41 25.81
C ALA A 165 -19.43 5.27 24.76
N CYS A 166 -19.66 4.54 23.66
CA CYS A 166 -18.69 4.43 22.55
C CYS A 166 -18.53 5.76 21.81
N THR A 167 -19.65 6.42 21.47
CA THR A 167 -19.62 7.72 20.76
C THR A 167 -18.93 8.81 21.57
N ARG A 168 -19.11 8.81 22.90
CA ARG A 168 -18.45 9.79 23.79
C ARG A 168 -16.93 9.55 23.92
N ARG A 169 -16.46 8.33 23.71
CA ARG A 169 -15.03 8.00 23.75
C ARG A 169 -14.30 8.51 22.52
N GLU A 170 -14.88 8.36 21.33
CA GLU A 170 -14.30 8.86 20.10
C GLU A 170 -14.31 10.39 19.98
N THR A 171 -15.25 11.09 20.64
CA THR A 171 -15.29 12.57 20.64
C THR A 171 -14.36 13.22 21.67
N MET A 172 -13.68 12.47 22.52
CA MET A 172 -12.69 13.00 23.47
C MET A 172 -11.24 12.80 23.01
N GLU A 173 -10.99 12.12 21.88
CA GLU A 173 -9.65 11.93 21.30
C GLU A 173 -9.42 12.81 20.04
N LEU A 174 -10.28 13.78 19.79
CA LEU A 174 -10.09 14.90 18.85
C LEU A 174 -9.90 16.17 19.68
#